data_65a99162bb5a988dd6690cfc6f3b6930
#
_entry.id   65a99162bb5a988dd6690cfc6f3b6930
#
_cell.length_a   1.000
_cell.length_b   1.000
_cell.length_c   1.000
_cell.angle_alpha   90.00
_cell.angle_beta   90.00
_cell.angle_gamma   90.00
#
_symmetry.space_group_name_H-M   'P 1'
#
loop_
_entity.id
_entity.type
_entity.pdbx_description
1 polymer ?
#
loop_
_entity_poly.entity_id
_entity_poly.type
_entity_poly.pdbx_seq_one_letter_code
_entity_poly.pdbx_strand_id
1 'polypeptide(L)'
;MQKETPPGEKFETVGYLRTRRDVNKKLSFTMLATPKQTYCIQLVSNSNNGGEEAEAHERLRSLKEWTPVYVRGMLRARRDSPKSETHLGMIINPSYEVNVEFIEPLNRISDDLILKDGTVFGPEQRHLQLRTNQELRENIIFRNQALDTARRHLESIKWTEIETPILFKSTPEGAREFLVPTRQKGLAYALPQSPQQYKQILMASGFTGYFQVARCFRDEDLRADRQPEFTQLDMERAFANEADIMKDTELLLRRLWSAMLDQELEAFPRMTYQEAIASYGSDKPDLRYTATVSLADVDFDITILTCGRFILSPSIFPQTSLARLHPWKTRS
;
A
#
# COMPACT_ATOMS: atom_id res chain seq x y z
N MET A 1 -17.46 17.08 9.61
CA MET A 1 -17.35 18.51 9.93
C MET A 1 -16.74 18.61 11.32
N GLN A 2 -15.44 18.92 11.41
CA GLN A 2 -14.82 19.31 12.69
C GLN A 2 -15.31 20.72 13.00
N LYS A 3 -15.87 20.92 14.20
CA LYS A 3 -16.19 22.27 14.67
C LYS A 3 -14.90 23.08 14.67
N GLU A 4 -14.89 24.20 13.97
CA GLU A 4 -13.81 25.18 14.05
C GLU A 4 -13.76 25.69 15.48
N THR A 5 -12.70 25.37 16.20
CA THR A 5 -12.46 25.85 17.56
C THR A 5 -11.94 27.29 17.43
N PRO A 6 -12.61 28.29 17.99
CA PRO A 6 -12.18 29.66 17.84
C PRO A 6 -10.86 29.98 18.60
N PRO A 7 -10.10 31.01 18.16
CA PRO A 7 -8.90 31.41 18.85
C PRO A 7 -9.18 31.82 20.31
N GLY A 8 -8.31 31.41 21.24
CA GLY A 8 -8.45 31.69 22.67
C GLY A 8 -9.15 30.57 23.46
N GLU A 9 -9.52 29.48 22.81
CA GLU A 9 -10.03 28.27 23.50
C GLU A 9 -8.90 27.33 23.93
N LYS A 10 -9.16 26.61 25.02
CA LYS A 10 -8.29 25.51 25.48
C LYS A 10 -8.30 24.40 24.45
N PHE A 11 -7.12 23.93 24.12
CA PHE A 11 -6.90 22.85 23.16
C PHE A 11 -6.14 21.72 23.84
N GLU A 12 -6.68 20.52 23.73
CA GLU A 12 -6.06 19.30 24.26
C GLU A 12 -6.01 18.25 23.16
N THR A 13 -4.87 17.61 23.01
CA THR A 13 -4.71 16.56 22.00
C THR A 13 -3.55 15.64 22.30
N VAL A 14 -3.52 14.52 21.57
CA VAL A 14 -2.38 13.61 21.54
C VAL A 14 -1.80 13.55 20.13
N GLY A 15 -0.49 13.31 20.03
CA GLY A 15 0.16 13.21 18.73
C GLY A 15 1.63 12.86 18.86
N TYR A 16 2.33 12.91 17.72
CA TYR A 16 3.76 12.68 17.66
C TYR A 16 4.50 13.99 17.44
N LEU A 17 5.49 14.27 18.29
CA LEU A 17 6.41 15.39 18.06
C LEU A 17 7.20 15.13 16.78
N ARG A 18 7.30 16.19 15.97
CA ARG A 18 8.11 16.20 14.74
C ARG A 18 9.22 17.23 14.88
N THR A 19 9.85 17.55 13.77
CA THR A 19 10.99 18.47 13.70
C THR A 19 10.79 19.70 14.59
N ARG A 20 11.75 19.94 15.47
CA ARG A 20 11.80 21.11 16.35
C ARG A 20 12.81 22.13 15.85
N ARG A 21 12.43 23.39 15.93
CA ARG A 21 13.30 24.53 15.66
C ARG A 21 13.36 25.42 16.91
N ASP A 22 14.51 25.46 17.54
CA ASP A 22 14.80 26.38 18.64
C ASP A 22 15.26 27.73 18.06
N VAL A 23 14.51 28.82 18.33
CA VAL A 23 14.89 30.16 17.91
C VAL A 23 15.91 30.73 18.88
N ASN A 24 15.68 30.50 20.17
CA ASN A 24 16.58 30.83 21.26
C ASN A 24 16.30 29.92 22.47
N LYS A 25 16.94 30.22 23.61
CA LYS A 25 16.76 29.41 24.83
C LYS A 25 15.34 29.43 25.40
N LYS A 26 14.53 30.43 25.01
CA LYS A 26 13.20 30.70 25.57
C LYS A 26 12.05 30.44 24.60
N LEU A 27 12.31 30.22 23.31
CA LEU A 27 11.29 30.05 22.28
C LEU A 27 11.64 28.92 21.34
N SER A 28 10.74 27.95 21.24
CA SER A 28 10.84 26.81 20.34
C SER A 28 9.54 26.61 19.57
N PHE A 29 9.68 26.17 18.33
CA PHE A 29 8.59 25.73 17.46
C PHE A 29 8.77 24.26 17.16
N THR A 30 7.70 23.48 17.21
CA THR A 30 7.69 22.09 16.76
C THR A 30 6.37 21.77 16.09
N MET A 31 6.36 20.78 15.23
CA MET A 31 5.12 20.28 14.64
C MET A 31 4.60 19.10 15.47
N LEU A 32 3.30 19.08 15.72
CA LEU A 32 2.60 17.95 16.30
C LEU A 32 1.79 17.27 15.22
N ALA A 33 2.16 16.05 14.88
CA ALA A 33 1.41 15.22 13.95
C ALA A 33 0.28 14.50 14.67
N THR A 34 -0.90 14.43 14.05
CA THR A 34 -2.00 13.61 14.55
C THR A 34 -1.60 12.14 14.63
N PRO A 35 -2.27 11.31 15.46
CA PRO A 35 -1.97 9.87 15.53
C PRO A 35 -2.06 9.15 14.17
N LYS A 36 -2.95 9.59 13.29
CA LYS A 36 -3.07 9.08 11.91
C LYS A 36 -2.01 9.62 10.97
N GLN A 37 -1.26 10.64 11.39
CA GLN A 37 -0.24 11.33 10.59
C GLN A 37 -0.76 11.88 9.24
N THR A 38 -1.99 12.34 9.24
CA THR A 38 -2.63 13.01 8.09
C THR A 38 -2.55 14.52 8.19
N TYR A 39 -2.59 15.03 9.42
CA TYR A 39 -2.54 16.46 9.72
C TYR A 39 -1.46 16.76 10.75
N CYS A 40 -0.95 17.98 10.71
CA CYS A 40 -0.08 18.50 11.76
C CYS A 40 -0.43 19.95 12.12
N ILE A 41 -0.15 20.32 13.37
CA ILE A 41 -0.31 21.68 13.87
C ILE A 41 1.00 22.17 14.48
N GLN A 42 1.28 23.46 14.36
CA GLN A 42 2.44 24.06 14.99
C GLN A 42 2.20 24.23 16.48
N LEU A 43 3.13 23.76 17.28
CA LEU A 43 3.24 24.05 18.70
C LEU A 43 4.24 25.19 18.89
N VAL A 44 3.87 26.17 19.70
CA VAL A 44 4.74 27.26 20.14
C VAL A 44 4.97 27.10 21.62
N SER A 45 6.22 26.99 22.03
CA SER A 45 6.60 26.83 23.43
C SER A 45 7.50 27.97 23.84
N ASN A 46 7.11 28.69 24.93
CA ASN A 46 7.78 29.89 25.39
C ASN A 46 7.93 29.85 26.90
N SER A 47 9.15 30.12 27.40
CA SER A 47 9.44 30.16 28.83
C SER A 47 9.41 31.58 29.43
N ASN A 48 9.07 32.60 28.64
CA ASN A 48 9.08 33.99 29.15
C ASN A 48 8.02 34.28 30.22
N ASN A 49 6.91 33.53 30.22
CA ASN A 49 5.80 33.78 31.15
C ASN A 49 5.99 33.10 32.53
N GLY A 50 7.03 32.25 32.68
CA GLY A 50 7.26 31.52 33.92
C GLY A 50 6.21 30.40 34.15
N GLY A 51 6.23 29.79 35.36
CA GLY A 51 5.24 28.81 35.80
C GLY A 51 5.14 27.57 34.91
N GLU A 52 3.92 27.06 34.69
CA GLU A 52 3.66 25.83 33.91
C GLU A 52 4.21 25.91 32.49
N GLU A 53 4.14 27.05 31.83
CA GLU A 53 4.65 27.25 30.47
C GLU A 53 6.18 27.07 30.37
N ALA A 54 6.92 27.55 31.40
CA ALA A 54 8.36 27.36 31.42
C ALA A 54 8.76 25.89 31.65
N GLU A 55 8.07 25.17 32.51
CA GLU A 55 8.27 23.74 32.71
C GLU A 55 7.92 22.95 31.46
N ALA A 56 6.81 23.28 30.78
CA ALA A 56 6.43 22.69 29.52
C ALA A 56 7.47 22.92 28.43
N HIS A 57 8.07 24.12 28.39
CA HIS A 57 9.12 24.43 27.44
C HIS A 57 10.39 23.61 27.67
N GLU A 58 10.87 23.49 28.92
CA GLU A 58 12.02 22.64 29.23
C GLU A 58 11.76 21.19 28.92
N ARG A 59 10.56 20.70 29.27
CA ARG A 59 10.14 19.33 28.96
C ARG A 59 10.11 19.08 27.46
N LEU A 60 9.49 19.96 26.67
CA LEU A 60 9.45 19.84 25.20
C LEU A 60 10.87 19.79 24.62
N ARG A 61 11.78 20.58 25.12
CA ARG A 61 13.18 20.59 24.64
C ARG A 61 13.96 19.32 24.96
N SER A 62 13.59 18.60 26.02
CA SER A 62 14.22 17.31 26.38
C SER A 62 13.67 16.14 25.56
N LEU A 63 12.51 16.29 24.91
CA LEU A 63 11.87 15.22 24.15
C LEU A 63 12.48 15.07 22.76
N LYS A 64 12.57 13.82 22.31
CA LYS A 64 13.02 13.46 20.96
C LYS A 64 11.89 13.58 19.95
N GLU A 65 12.25 13.75 18.69
CA GLU A 65 11.29 13.58 17.59
C GLU A 65 10.59 12.23 17.68
N TRP A 66 9.37 12.16 17.19
CA TRP A 66 8.50 10.97 17.22
C TRP A 66 8.05 10.52 18.61
N THR A 67 8.38 11.27 19.68
CA THR A 67 7.80 10.97 20.99
C THR A 67 6.30 11.18 20.94
N PRO A 68 5.49 10.16 21.30
CA PRO A 68 4.06 10.36 21.48
C PRO A 68 3.83 11.21 22.73
N VAL A 69 3.08 12.27 22.57
CA VAL A 69 2.83 13.25 23.66
C VAL A 69 1.35 13.54 23.80
N TYR A 70 0.96 13.86 25.02
CA TYR A 70 -0.24 14.64 25.32
C TYR A 70 0.15 16.10 25.45
N VAL A 71 -0.62 16.97 24.83
CA VAL A 71 -0.39 18.42 24.83
C VAL A 71 -1.67 19.12 25.23
N ARG A 72 -1.53 20.11 26.13
CA ARG A 72 -2.57 21.06 26.48
C ARG A 72 -2.03 22.48 26.28
N GLY A 73 -2.86 23.37 25.78
CA GLY A 73 -2.49 24.77 25.56
C GLY A 73 -3.64 25.57 24.99
N MET A 74 -3.31 26.79 24.58
CA MET A 74 -4.26 27.73 24.01
C MET A 74 -4.13 27.79 22.50
N LEU A 75 -5.24 27.63 21.80
CA LEU A 75 -5.29 27.81 20.35
C LEU A 75 -5.17 29.28 20.00
N ARG A 76 -4.25 29.63 19.13
CA ARG A 76 -4.03 31.02 18.66
C ARG A 76 -4.08 31.10 17.15
N ALA A 77 -4.52 32.22 16.63
CA ALA A 77 -4.37 32.51 15.22
C ALA A 77 -2.89 32.58 14.87
N ARG A 78 -2.50 31.91 13.81
CA ARG A 78 -1.12 31.92 13.33
C ARG A 78 -0.77 33.29 12.76
N ARG A 79 0.41 33.81 13.12
CA ARG A 79 0.85 35.13 12.65
C ARG A 79 1.26 35.12 11.17
N ASP A 80 1.91 34.04 10.74
CA ASP A 80 2.44 33.89 9.39
C ASP A 80 1.85 32.66 8.74
N SER A 81 1.49 32.76 7.47
CA SER A 81 1.10 31.58 6.68
C SER A 81 2.26 30.59 6.60
N PRO A 82 1.99 29.26 6.64
CA PRO A 82 3.03 28.27 6.48
C PRO A 82 3.69 28.41 5.09
N LYS A 83 5.01 28.26 5.05
CA LYS A 83 5.77 28.31 3.78
C LYS A 83 5.40 27.16 2.81
N SER A 84 4.75 26.13 3.31
CA SER A 84 4.25 25.00 2.57
C SER A 84 2.92 24.56 3.15
N GLU A 85 2.02 24.07 2.31
CA GLU A 85 0.74 23.51 2.73
C GLU A 85 0.89 22.14 3.41
N THR A 86 2.03 21.49 3.19
CA THR A 86 2.33 20.17 3.75
C THR A 86 3.69 20.14 4.45
N HIS A 87 3.79 19.28 5.45
CA HIS A 87 5.04 18.91 6.13
C HIS A 87 5.14 17.38 6.13
N LEU A 88 6.15 16.84 5.45
CA LEU A 88 6.34 15.40 5.32
C LEU A 88 5.06 14.65 4.88
N GLY A 89 4.37 15.22 3.88
CA GLY A 89 3.12 14.67 3.37
C GLY A 89 1.88 14.90 4.23
N MET A 90 2.01 15.46 5.43
CA MET A 90 0.88 15.81 6.30
C MET A 90 0.41 17.24 6.02
N ILE A 91 -0.90 17.45 6.03
CA ILE A 91 -1.50 18.77 5.84
C ILE A 91 -1.23 19.62 7.09
N ILE A 92 -0.61 20.79 6.89
CA ILE A 92 -0.38 21.77 7.97
C ILE A 92 -1.66 22.56 8.22
N ASN A 93 -2.03 22.74 9.50
CA ASN A 93 -3.08 23.70 9.82
C ASN A 93 -2.59 25.11 9.47
N PRO A 94 -3.21 25.81 8.48
CA PRO A 94 -2.72 27.10 8.02
C PRO A 94 -3.13 28.25 8.94
N SER A 95 -4.21 28.09 9.70
CA SER A 95 -4.87 29.18 10.41
C SER A 95 -4.48 29.26 11.88
N TYR A 96 -4.12 28.13 12.48
CA TYR A 96 -3.96 28.05 13.93
C TYR A 96 -2.61 27.44 14.34
N GLU A 97 -2.15 27.86 15.51
CA GLU A 97 -1.03 27.28 16.27
C GLU A 97 -1.44 27.10 17.74
N VAL A 98 -0.76 26.24 18.46
CA VAL A 98 -1.02 25.98 19.88
C VAL A 98 0.09 26.56 20.73
N ASN A 99 -0.23 27.49 21.61
CA ASN A 99 0.69 27.93 22.67
C ASN A 99 0.66 26.87 23.78
N VAL A 100 1.79 26.18 23.98
CA VAL A 100 1.88 25.03 24.88
C VAL A 100 1.93 25.49 26.33
N GLU A 101 0.97 25.03 27.13
CA GLU A 101 0.92 25.24 28.60
C GLU A 101 1.39 23.99 29.34
N PHE A 102 1.11 22.80 28.78
CA PHE A 102 1.49 21.52 29.36
C PHE A 102 1.83 20.51 28.25
N ILE A 103 2.86 19.73 28.48
CA ILE A 103 3.25 18.63 27.61
C ILE A 103 3.77 17.45 28.42
N GLU A 104 3.33 16.26 28.09
CA GLU A 104 3.75 15.03 28.73
C GLU A 104 4.01 13.91 27.70
N PRO A 105 5.15 13.20 27.79
CA PRO A 105 5.37 12.03 26.96
C PRO A 105 4.50 10.87 27.43
N LEU A 106 3.74 10.29 26.49
CA LEU A 106 2.92 9.11 26.76
C LEU A 106 3.77 7.84 26.86
N ASN A 107 4.85 7.78 26.07
CA ASN A 107 5.85 6.71 26.09
C ASN A 107 7.25 7.28 25.94
N ARG A 108 8.21 6.70 26.61
CA ARG A 108 9.62 7.03 26.40
C ARG A 108 10.16 6.31 25.17
N ILE A 109 10.92 7.03 24.35
CA ILE A 109 11.71 6.44 23.26
C ILE A 109 13.08 6.09 23.84
N SER A 110 13.57 4.87 23.56
CA SER A 110 14.91 4.43 23.98
C SER A 110 15.98 5.41 23.51
N ASP A 111 17.01 5.61 24.34
CA ASP A 111 18.11 6.54 24.03
C ASP A 111 18.94 6.07 22.85
N ASP A 112 18.99 4.77 22.61
CA ASP A 112 19.70 4.15 21.49
C ASP A 112 18.99 4.36 20.14
N LEU A 113 17.73 4.81 20.16
CA LEU A 113 16.91 4.98 18.98
C LEU A 113 16.98 6.42 18.49
N ILE A 114 17.54 6.59 17.29
CA ILE A 114 17.54 7.87 16.58
C ILE A 114 16.40 7.85 15.56
N LEU A 115 15.31 8.52 15.88
CA LEU A 115 14.17 8.71 15.01
C LEU A 115 14.22 10.14 14.46
N LYS A 116 14.76 10.30 13.26
CA LYS A 116 14.73 11.55 12.52
C LYS A 116 13.99 11.36 11.22
N ASP A 117 13.40 12.42 10.71
CA ASP A 117 12.80 12.42 9.38
C ASP A 117 13.84 12.07 8.32
N GLY A 118 13.47 11.18 7.39
CA GLY A 118 14.37 10.66 6.38
C GLY A 118 15.28 9.51 6.81
N THR A 119 15.21 9.05 8.06
CA THR A 119 15.94 7.85 8.48
C THR A 119 15.35 6.62 7.79
N VAL A 120 16.21 5.87 7.09
CA VAL A 120 15.84 4.61 6.44
C VAL A 120 16.12 3.45 7.39
N PHE A 121 15.08 2.72 7.73
CA PHE A 121 15.18 1.51 8.57
C PHE A 121 15.12 0.25 7.71
N GLY A 122 15.83 -0.80 8.14
CA GLY A 122 15.79 -2.11 7.49
C GLY A 122 14.48 -2.89 7.76
N PRO A 123 14.27 -4.01 7.05
CA PRO A 123 13.07 -4.86 7.24
C PRO A 123 12.94 -5.42 8.67
N GLU A 124 14.05 -5.64 9.37
CA GLU A 124 14.10 -6.09 10.76
C GLU A 124 13.54 -5.06 11.74
N GLN A 125 13.51 -3.80 11.34
CA GLN A 125 12.92 -2.68 12.09
C GLN A 125 11.60 -2.20 11.46
N ARG A 126 10.76 -3.14 11.02
CA ARG A 126 9.55 -2.87 10.26
C ARG A 126 8.61 -1.86 10.92
N HIS A 127 8.49 -1.90 12.23
CA HIS A 127 7.66 -0.94 13.00
C HIS A 127 8.16 0.50 12.88
N LEU A 128 9.49 0.72 12.79
CA LEU A 128 10.08 2.03 12.57
C LEU A 128 9.94 2.46 11.10
N GLN A 129 10.16 1.53 10.16
CA GLN A 129 9.87 1.78 8.75
C GLN A 129 8.44 2.29 8.54
N LEU A 130 7.45 1.57 9.09
CA LEU A 130 6.04 1.94 8.99
C LEU A 130 5.74 3.28 9.68
N ARG A 131 6.50 3.65 10.72
CA ARG A 131 6.34 4.92 11.41
C ARG A 131 6.89 6.09 10.59
N THR A 132 8.04 5.93 9.94
CA THR A 132 8.77 7.03 9.28
C THR A 132 8.56 7.09 7.76
N ASN A 133 8.17 5.98 7.13
CA ASN A 133 7.92 5.92 5.70
C ASN A 133 6.41 6.06 5.43
N GLN A 134 6.01 7.23 4.97
CA GLN A 134 4.61 7.54 4.67
C GLN A 134 4.09 6.74 3.49
N GLU A 135 4.85 6.62 2.41
CA GLU A 135 4.48 5.87 1.21
C GLU A 135 4.14 4.41 1.56
N LEU A 136 4.97 3.77 2.40
CA LEU A 136 4.71 2.40 2.84
C LEU A 136 3.40 2.27 3.63
N ARG A 137 3.06 3.27 4.45
CA ARG A 137 1.79 3.31 5.17
C ARG A 137 0.61 3.54 4.24
N GLU A 138 0.76 4.48 3.31
CA GLU A 138 -0.27 4.78 2.30
C GLU A 138 -0.57 3.57 1.44
N ASN A 139 0.45 2.80 1.03
CA ASN A 139 0.27 1.56 0.28
C ASN A 139 -0.56 0.52 1.04
N ILE A 140 -0.35 0.40 2.37
CA ILE A 140 -1.16 -0.50 3.20
C ILE A 140 -2.62 -0.03 3.29
N ILE A 141 -2.82 1.28 3.47
CA ILE A 141 -4.15 1.88 3.53
C ILE A 141 -4.86 1.76 2.18
N PHE A 142 -4.16 2.07 1.09
CA PHE A 142 -4.66 1.93 -0.27
C PHE A 142 -5.11 0.49 -0.57
N ARG A 143 -4.29 -0.50 -0.19
CA ARG A 143 -4.68 -1.92 -0.32
C ARG A 143 -5.99 -2.23 0.42
N ASN A 144 -6.15 -1.74 1.65
CA ASN A 144 -7.38 -1.94 2.42
C ASN A 144 -8.59 -1.31 1.72
N GLN A 145 -8.45 -0.08 1.21
CA GLN A 145 -9.52 0.63 0.49
C GLN A 145 -9.89 -0.09 -0.81
N ALA A 146 -8.90 -0.61 -1.55
CA ALA A 146 -9.14 -1.37 -2.77
C ALA A 146 -9.94 -2.65 -2.49
N LEU A 147 -9.58 -3.39 -1.43
CA LEU A 147 -10.31 -4.60 -1.04
C LEU A 147 -11.74 -4.28 -0.56
N ASP A 148 -11.94 -3.22 0.22
CA ASP A 148 -13.27 -2.78 0.65
C ASP A 148 -14.15 -2.37 -0.55
N THR A 149 -13.57 -1.65 -1.50
CA THR A 149 -14.26 -1.26 -2.75
C THR A 149 -14.67 -2.49 -3.56
N ALA A 150 -13.79 -3.48 -3.70
CA ALA A 150 -14.09 -4.73 -4.39
C ALA A 150 -15.25 -5.49 -3.71
N ARG A 151 -15.20 -5.64 -2.38
CA ARG A 151 -16.26 -6.29 -1.59
C ARG A 151 -17.61 -5.61 -1.81
N ARG A 152 -17.67 -4.31 -1.60
CA ARG A 152 -18.93 -3.54 -1.78
C ARG A 152 -19.49 -3.65 -3.19
N HIS A 153 -18.62 -3.67 -4.20
CA HIS A 153 -19.06 -3.85 -5.58
C HIS A 153 -19.68 -5.23 -5.78
N LEU A 154 -18.98 -6.30 -5.39
CA LEU A 154 -19.43 -7.68 -5.58
C LEU A 154 -20.71 -7.97 -4.77
N GLU A 155 -20.80 -7.50 -3.53
CA GLU A 155 -22.03 -7.60 -2.73
C GLU A 155 -23.21 -6.86 -3.36
N SER A 156 -22.96 -5.70 -3.99
CA SER A 156 -24.02 -4.92 -4.67
C SER A 156 -24.66 -5.67 -5.85
N ILE A 157 -23.90 -6.54 -6.50
CA ILE A 157 -24.38 -7.41 -7.58
C ILE A 157 -24.76 -8.82 -7.07
N LYS A 158 -24.96 -8.95 -5.76
CA LYS A 158 -25.47 -10.17 -5.09
C LYS A 158 -24.51 -11.36 -5.10
N TRP A 159 -23.21 -11.10 -5.19
CA TRP A 159 -22.20 -12.13 -4.91
C TRP A 159 -22.01 -12.26 -3.40
N THR A 160 -21.67 -13.47 -2.96
CA THR A 160 -21.51 -13.79 -1.53
C THR A 160 -20.03 -14.03 -1.23
N GLU A 161 -19.48 -13.30 -0.24
CA GLU A 161 -18.13 -13.61 0.27
C GLU A 161 -18.22 -14.84 1.17
N ILE A 162 -17.45 -15.88 0.86
CA ILE A 162 -17.42 -17.12 1.64
C ILE A 162 -15.98 -17.46 1.95
N GLU A 163 -15.66 -17.59 3.22
CA GLU A 163 -14.35 -17.98 3.70
C GLU A 163 -14.19 -19.50 3.64
N THR A 164 -13.05 -19.96 3.13
CA THR A 164 -12.73 -21.39 2.98
C THR A 164 -11.58 -21.80 3.90
N PRO A 165 -11.51 -23.07 4.35
CA PRO A 165 -10.43 -23.53 5.21
C PRO A 165 -9.04 -23.39 4.59
N ILE A 166 -8.07 -22.99 5.42
CA ILE A 166 -6.65 -22.93 5.03
C ILE A 166 -5.94 -24.26 5.27
N LEU A 167 -6.33 -25.03 6.29
CA LEU A 167 -5.79 -26.38 6.51
C LEU A 167 -6.67 -27.39 5.81
N PHE A 168 -6.16 -27.99 4.75
CA PHE A 168 -6.91 -28.90 3.93
C PHE A 168 -6.07 -30.13 3.50
N LYS A 169 -6.66 -31.03 2.77
CA LYS A 169 -5.94 -32.13 2.12
C LYS A 169 -5.19 -31.62 0.91
N SER A 170 -4.16 -32.35 0.48
CA SER A 170 -3.47 -32.09 -0.77
C SER A 170 -4.43 -32.09 -1.96
N THR A 171 -4.20 -31.16 -2.89
CA THR A 171 -4.99 -31.00 -4.13
C THR A 171 -4.06 -31.04 -5.32
N PRO A 172 -4.48 -31.69 -6.43
CA PRO A 172 -3.66 -31.86 -7.63
C PRO A 172 -3.60 -30.55 -8.45
N GLU A 173 -3.13 -29.45 -7.85
CA GLU A 173 -2.89 -28.20 -8.56
C GLU A 173 -1.42 -28.14 -9.02
N GLY A 174 -1.09 -27.22 -9.93
CA GLY A 174 0.18 -27.24 -10.67
C GLY A 174 1.45 -26.92 -9.88
N ALA A 175 1.36 -26.25 -8.72
CA ALA A 175 2.51 -25.90 -7.90
C ALA A 175 2.78 -26.95 -6.80
N ARG A 176 3.98 -26.91 -6.21
CA ARG A 176 4.26 -27.67 -4.99
C ARG A 176 3.51 -27.04 -3.82
N GLU A 177 3.07 -27.90 -2.89
CA GLU A 177 2.32 -27.51 -1.71
C GLU A 177 3.22 -27.35 -0.49
N PHE A 178 2.89 -26.39 0.36
CA PHE A 178 3.43 -26.34 1.72
C PHE A 178 2.67 -27.30 2.61
N LEU A 179 3.39 -28.22 3.27
CA LEU A 179 2.82 -29.22 4.17
C LEU A 179 2.94 -28.77 5.62
N VAL A 180 1.83 -28.88 6.35
CA VAL A 180 1.77 -28.60 7.78
C VAL A 180 1.65 -29.93 8.54
N PRO A 181 2.67 -30.38 9.28
CA PRO A 181 2.62 -31.64 10.02
C PRO A 181 1.47 -31.66 11.04
N THR A 182 0.79 -32.80 11.15
CA THR A 182 -0.22 -33.01 12.18
C THR A 182 0.38 -33.67 13.41
N ARG A 183 -0.42 -33.80 14.49
CA ARG A 183 -0.04 -34.58 15.67
C ARG A 183 0.06 -36.09 15.40
N GLN A 184 -0.59 -36.54 14.34
CA GLN A 184 -0.56 -37.96 13.93
C GLN A 184 0.65 -38.18 13.01
N LYS A 185 1.52 -39.11 13.39
CA LYS A 185 2.72 -39.43 12.62
C LYS A 185 2.36 -39.88 11.20
N GLY A 186 2.99 -39.30 10.21
CA GLY A 186 2.79 -39.63 8.79
C GLY A 186 1.62 -38.92 8.11
N LEU A 187 0.90 -38.03 8.83
CA LEU A 187 -0.15 -37.20 8.27
C LEU A 187 0.24 -35.73 8.28
N ALA A 188 -0.12 -35.01 7.23
CA ALA A 188 0.05 -33.57 7.10
C ALA A 188 -1.20 -32.95 6.45
N TYR A 189 -1.47 -31.70 6.80
CA TYR A 189 -2.32 -30.81 6.03
C TYR A 189 -1.50 -30.18 4.90
N ALA A 190 -2.16 -29.80 3.82
CA ALA A 190 -1.60 -28.93 2.81
C ALA A 190 -2.19 -27.53 2.95
N LEU A 191 -1.37 -26.49 2.72
CA LEU A 191 -1.86 -25.12 2.56
C LEU A 191 -2.42 -24.94 1.14
N PRO A 192 -3.55 -24.20 0.96
CA PRO A 192 -4.24 -24.12 -0.32
C PRO A 192 -3.43 -23.29 -1.32
N GLN A 193 -3.31 -23.77 -2.53
CA GLN A 193 -2.79 -23.03 -3.67
C GLN A 193 -3.83 -22.05 -4.24
N SER A 194 -5.11 -22.42 -4.12
CA SER A 194 -6.30 -21.62 -4.39
C SER A 194 -7.52 -22.29 -3.71
N PRO A 195 -8.66 -21.63 -3.54
CA PRO A 195 -9.87 -22.23 -3.00
C PRO A 195 -10.66 -23.06 -4.03
N GLN A 196 -10.01 -23.58 -5.07
CA GLN A 196 -10.65 -24.17 -6.25
C GLN A 196 -11.67 -25.26 -5.94
N GLN A 197 -11.37 -26.21 -5.07
CA GLN A 197 -12.30 -27.29 -4.76
C GLN A 197 -13.53 -26.81 -4.02
N TYR A 198 -13.35 -25.86 -3.09
CA TYR A 198 -14.47 -25.31 -2.33
C TYR A 198 -15.42 -24.48 -3.19
N LYS A 199 -14.90 -23.63 -4.06
CA LYS A 199 -15.76 -22.84 -4.94
C LYS A 199 -16.57 -23.73 -5.91
N GLN A 200 -16.01 -24.82 -6.40
CA GLN A 200 -16.76 -25.80 -7.19
C GLN A 200 -17.87 -26.48 -6.37
N ILE A 201 -17.60 -26.85 -5.13
CA ILE A 201 -18.61 -27.40 -4.22
C ILE A 201 -19.72 -26.39 -3.98
N LEU A 202 -19.39 -25.11 -3.77
CA LEU A 202 -20.36 -24.05 -3.57
C LEU A 202 -21.28 -23.87 -4.80
N MET A 203 -20.71 -23.87 -6.00
CA MET A 203 -21.51 -23.82 -7.24
C MET A 203 -22.42 -25.03 -7.36
N ALA A 204 -21.92 -26.23 -7.10
CA ALA A 204 -22.72 -27.46 -7.09
C ALA A 204 -23.79 -27.49 -6.00
N SER A 205 -23.61 -26.72 -4.92
CA SER A 205 -24.56 -26.59 -3.81
C SER A 205 -25.64 -25.51 -4.05
N GLY A 206 -25.62 -24.85 -5.23
CA GLY A 206 -26.64 -23.88 -5.62
C GLY A 206 -26.29 -22.41 -5.35
N PHE A 207 -25.09 -22.10 -4.90
CA PHE A 207 -24.64 -20.71 -4.89
C PHE A 207 -24.45 -20.20 -6.33
N THR A 208 -24.93 -19.01 -6.61
CA THR A 208 -24.89 -18.42 -7.96
C THR A 208 -23.71 -17.49 -8.19
N GLY A 209 -23.15 -16.92 -7.12
CA GLY A 209 -22.00 -16.06 -7.18
C GLY A 209 -21.22 -16.13 -5.85
N TYR A 210 -19.97 -16.49 -5.94
CA TYR A 210 -19.02 -16.58 -4.84
C TYR A 210 -17.84 -15.69 -5.09
N PHE A 211 -17.35 -15.06 -4.05
CA PHE A 211 -16.01 -14.47 -4.05
C PHE A 211 -15.33 -14.63 -2.69
N GLN A 212 -14.00 -14.52 -2.69
CA GLN A 212 -13.19 -14.54 -1.48
C GLN A 212 -11.90 -13.76 -1.69
N VAL A 213 -11.48 -13.01 -0.67
CA VAL A 213 -10.12 -12.50 -0.55
C VAL A 213 -9.26 -13.60 0.07
N ALA A 214 -8.80 -14.52 -0.76
CA ALA A 214 -8.18 -15.77 -0.34
C ALA A 214 -6.66 -15.64 -0.12
N ARG A 215 -6.17 -16.24 0.97
CA ARG A 215 -4.72 -16.48 1.15
C ARG A 215 -4.34 -17.74 0.38
N CYS A 216 -3.33 -17.60 -0.48
CA CYS A 216 -2.84 -18.66 -1.35
C CYS A 216 -1.35 -18.87 -1.12
N PHE A 217 -0.92 -20.14 -1.20
CA PHE A 217 0.43 -20.57 -0.90
C PHE A 217 0.94 -21.46 -2.03
N ARG A 218 2.09 -21.12 -2.61
CA ARG A 218 2.71 -21.91 -3.69
C ARG A 218 4.21 -21.98 -3.45
N ASP A 219 4.74 -23.19 -3.35
CA ASP A 219 6.18 -23.44 -3.25
C ASP A 219 6.79 -23.49 -4.66
N GLU A 220 6.90 -22.32 -5.26
CA GLU A 220 7.48 -22.10 -6.60
C GLU A 220 8.77 -21.31 -6.51
N ASP A 221 9.55 -21.33 -7.58
CA ASP A 221 10.75 -20.52 -7.71
C ASP A 221 10.41 -19.02 -7.59
N LEU A 222 11.13 -18.34 -6.72
CA LEU A 222 10.93 -16.91 -6.46
C LEU A 222 11.35 -16.10 -7.69
N ARG A 223 10.50 -15.15 -8.08
CA ARG A 223 10.74 -14.14 -9.11
C ARG A 223 10.36 -12.78 -8.55
N ALA A 224 10.67 -11.72 -9.29
CA ALA A 224 10.37 -10.35 -8.86
C ALA A 224 8.87 -10.13 -8.57
N ASP A 225 7.99 -10.85 -9.26
CA ASP A 225 6.53 -10.79 -9.21
C ASP A 225 5.87 -11.98 -8.50
N ARG A 226 6.66 -12.94 -7.95
CA ARG A 226 6.15 -14.17 -7.32
C ARG A 226 6.59 -14.24 -5.86
N GLN A 227 5.60 -14.45 -4.99
CA GLN A 227 5.80 -14.69 -3.57
C GLN A 227 5.21 -16.05 -3.18
N PRO A 228 5.80 -16.75 -2.20
CA PRO A 228 5.30 -18.05 -1.74
C PRO A 228 3.93 -17.94 -1.06
N GLU A 229 3.63 -16.79 -0.48
CA GLU A 229 2.33 -16.43 0.08
C GLU A 229 1.82 -15.16 -0.60
N PHE A 230 0.60 -15.20 -1.12
CA PHE A 230 -0.03 -14.05 -1.77
C PHE A 230 -1.55 -14.08 -1.57
N THR A 231 -2.21 -12.99 -1.94
CA THR A 231 -3.66 -12.87 -1.84
C THR A 231 -4.28 -12.86 -3.23
N GLN A 232 -5.33 -13.65 -3.43
CA GLN A 232 -6.19 -13.60 -4.62
C GLN A 232 -7.54 -12.98 -4.25
N LEU A 233 -8.11 -12.18 -5.14
CA LEU A 233 -9.54 -12.00 -5.21
C LEU A 233 -10.05 -13.12 -6.12
N ASP A 234 -10.55 -14.18 -5.50
CA ASP A 234 -11.05 -15.36 -6.19
C ASP A 234 -12.55 -15.24 -6.39
N MET A 235 -13.02 -15.59 -7.58
CA MET A 235 -14.41 -15.38 -7.99
C MET A 235 -14.90 -16.60 -8.77
N GLU A 236 -16.17 -17.02 -8.52
CA GLU A 236 -16.82 -18.09 -9.26
C GLU A 236 -18.30 -17.78 -9.45
N ARG A 237 -18.84 -18.06 -10.63
CA ARG A 237 -20.22 -17.80 -10.98
C ARG A 237 -20.85 -18.99 -11.68
N ALA A 238 -22.02 -19.39 -11.18
CA ALA A 238 -22.87 -20.39 -11.85
C ALA A 238 -23.74 -19.72 -12.93
N PHE A 239 -24.22 -20.53 -13.88
CA PHE A 239 -25.10 -20.08 -14.98
C PHE A 239 -24.54 -18.92 -15.79
N ALA A 240 -23.22 -18.94 -16.04
CA ALA A 240 -22.51 -17.88 -16.75
C ALA A 240 -21.73 -18.43 -17.93
N ASN A 241 -21.65 -17.64 -18.98
CA ASN A 241 -20.73 -17.86 -20.09
C ASN A 241 -19.50 -16.95 -19.99
N GLU A 242 -18.59 -17.06 -20.94
CA GLU A 242 -17.37 -16.28 -20.99
C GLU A 242 -17.63 -14.76 -20.97
N ALA A 243 -18.62 -14.29 -21.77
CA ALA A 243 -18.96 -12.88 -21.86
C ALA A 243 -19.48 -12.31 -20.53
N ASP A 244 -20.22 -13.12 -19.76
CA ASP A 244 -20.71 -12.72 -18.43
C ASP A 244 -19.56 -12.51 -17.46
N ILE A 245 -18.60 -13.42 -17.42
CA ILE A 245 -17.40 -13.31 -16.54
C ILE A 245 -16.53 -12.12 -16.94
N MET A 246 -16.31 -11.92 -18.24
CA MET A 246 -15.58 -10.74 -18.71
C MET A 246 -16.27 -9.46 -18.29
N LYS A 247 -17.59 -9.36 -18.44
CA LYS A 247 -18.38 -8.19 -18.05
C LYS A 247 -18.28 -7.92 -16.54
N ASP A 248 -18.45 -8.92 -15.70
CA ASP A 248 -18.36 -8.76 -14.25
C ASP A 248 -16.96 -8.29 -13.83
N THR A 249 -15.90 -8.85 -14.44
CA THR A 249 -14.51 -8.46 -14.19
C THR A 249 -14.24 -7.03 -14.64
N GLU A 250 -14.70 -6.63 -15.82
CA GLU A 250 -14.55 -5.27 -16.33
C GLU A 250 -15.24 -4.24 -15.44
N LEU A 251 -16.46 -4.53 -15.00
CA LEU A 251 -17.20 -3.65 -14.09
C LEU A 251 -16.48 -3.49 -12.75
N LEU A 252 -15.93 -4.58 -12.21
CA LEU A 252 -15.12 -4.54 -10.99
C LEU A 252 -13.87 -3.67 -11.17
N LEU A 253 -13.12 -3.88 -12.26
CA LEU A 253 -11.91 -3.10 -12.55
C LEU A 253 -12.24 -1.61 -12.74
N ARG A 254 -13.28 -1.27 -13.49
CA ARG A 254 -13.73 0.12 -13.65
C ARG A 254 -14.07 0.76 -12.31
N ARG A 255 -14.78 0.04 -11.44
CA ARG A 255 -15.12 0.52 -10.10
C ARG A 255 -13.91 0.74 -9.23
N LEU A 256 -12.92 -0.14 -9.31
CA LEU A 256 -11.65 0.01 -8.57
C LEU A 256 -10.86 1.22 -9.07
N TRP A 257 -10.71 1.39 -10.38
CA TRP A 257 -9.98 2.53 -10.95
C TRP A 257 -10.63 3.86 -10.62
N SER A 258 -11.95 3.98 -10.82
CA SER A 258 -12.69 5.19 -10.47
C SER A 258 -12.55 5.53 -8.97
N ALA A 259 -12.74 4.55 -8.07
CA ALA A 259 -12.70 4.79 -6.64
C ALA A 259 -11.29 5.05 -6.07
N MET A 260 -10.25 4.46 -6.66
CA MET A 260 -8.88 4.52 -6.13
C MET A 260 -8.01 5.57 -6.79
N LEU A 261 -8.24 5.85 -8.08
CA LEU A 261 -7.38 6.72 -8.87
C LEU A 261 -8.12 7.92 -9.45
N ASP A 262 -9.43 8.04 -9.19
CA ASP A 262 -10.32 9.06 -9.77
C ASP A 262 -10.23 9.10 -11.31
N GLN A 263 -10.13 7.91 -11.92
CA GLN A 263 -10.00 7.72 -13.36
C GLN A 263 -11.08 6.80 -13.88
N GLU A 264 -11.76 7.25 -14.93
CA GLU A 264 -12.72 6.42 -15.66
C GLU A 264 -11.99 5.65 -16.76
N LEU A 265 -12.13 4.32 -16.74
CA LEU A 265 -11.58 3.46 -17.79
C LEU A 265 -12.50 3.43 -19.01
N GLU A 266 -11.92 3.57 -20.19
CA GLU A 266 -12.59 3.33 -21.46
C GLU A 266 -12.97 1.84 -21.64
N ALA A 267 -13.61 1.52 -22.75
CA ALA A 267 -13.93 0.13 -23.09
C ALA A 267 -12.64 -0.69 -23.23
N PHE A 268 -12.63 -1.87 -22.60
CA PHE A 268 -11.48 -2.77 -22.71
C PHE A 268 -11.36 -3.30 -24.15
N PRO A 269 -10.18 -3.17 -24.79
CA PRO A 269 -9.97 -3.73 -26.12
C PRO A 269 -10.11 -5.26 -26.09
N ARG A 270 -10.64 -5.82 -27.15
CA ARG A 270 -10.75 -7.26 -27.36
C ARG A 270 -9.68 -7.70 -28.34
N MET A 271 -9.01 -8.78 -28.02
CA MET A 271 -7.98 -9.37 -28.87
C MET A 271 -8.04 -10.90 -28.73
N THR A 272 -7.96 -11.59 -29.82
CA THR A 272 -7.84 -13.05 -29.79
C THR A 272 -6.43 -13.47 -29.42
N TYR A 273 -6.29 -14.70 -28.93
CA TYR A 273 -4.97 -15.29 -28.63
C TYR A 273 -4.05 -15.25 -29.87
N GLN A 274 -4.61 -15.59 -31.05
CA GLN A 274 -3.84 -15.60 -32.30
C GLN A 274 -3.35 -14.20 -32.69
N GLU A 275 -4.19 -13.19 -32.54
CA GLU A 275 -3.78 -11.79 -32.79
C GLU A 275 -2.72 -11.34 -31.80
N ALA A 276 -2.85 -11.68 -30.51
CA ALA A 276 -1.86 -11.33 -29.49
C ALA A 276 -0.49 -11.95 -29.79
N ILE A 277 -0.44 -13.25 -30.09
CA ILE A 277 0.80 -13.94 -30.44
C ILE A 277 1.38 -13.42 -31.77
N ALA A 278 0.55 -13.26 -32.79
CA ALA A 278 1.01 -12.78 -34.09
C ALA A 278 1.58 -11.35 -34.06
N SER A 279 0.95 -10.46 -33.27
CA SER A 279 1.32 -9.05 -33.24
C SER A 279 2.36 -8.71 -32.15
N TYR A 280 2.37 -9.44 -31.03
CA TYR A 280 3.18 -9.08 -29.86
C TYR A 280 4.09 -10.24 -29.37
N GLY A 281 3.98 -11.43 -29.92
CA GLY A 281 4.75 -12.60 -29.47
C GLY A 281 4.44 -13.06 -28.04
N SER A 282 3.32 -12.61 -27.47
CA SER A 282 2.91 -12.86 -26.06
C SER A 282 1.41 -13.00 -25.94
N ASP A 283 0.95 -13.87 -25.06
CA ASP A 283 -0.46 -13.99 -24.64
C ASP A 283 -0.89 -12.88 -23.66
N LYS A 284 0.04 -12.02 -23.25
CA LYS A 284 -0.16 -10.88 -22.34
C LYS A 284 0.50 -9.62 -22.88
N PRO A 285 0.01 -9.08 -24.02
CA PRO A 285 0.64 -7.95 -24.65
C PRO A 285 0.51 -6.68 -23.79
N ASP A 286 1.60 -5.94 -23.66
CA ASP A 286 1.58 -4.60 -23.08
C ASP A 286 1.28 -3.59 -24.19
N LEU A 287 0.04 -3.15 -24.27
CA LEU A 287 -0.45 -2.23 -25.30
C LEU A 287 0.06 -0.80 -25.15
N ARG A 288 0.84 -0.48 -24.13
CA ARG A 288 1.53 0.81 -24.00
C ARG A 288 2.68 0.93 -24.99
N TYR A 289 3.19 -0.19 -25.47
CA TYR A 289 4.20 -0.24 -26.53
C TYR A 289 3.52 -0.32 -27.90
N THR A 290 3.96 0.51 -28.82
CA THR A 290 3.49 0.52 -30.22
C THR A 290 4.23 -0.47 -31.10
N ALA A 291 5.28 -1.13 -30.58
CA ALA A 291 6.06 -2.09 -31.34
C ALA A 291 5.27 -3.40 -31.50
N THR A 292 4.99 -3.76 -32.74
CA THR A 292 4.45 -5.05 -33.13
C THR A 292 5.55 -5.93 -33.73
N VAL A 293 5.51 -7.22 -33.49
CA VAL A 293 6.41 -8.21 -34.11
C VAL A 293 5.75 -8.68 -35.41
N SER A 294 6.33 -8.33 -36.57
CA SER A 294 5.90 -8.93 -37.84
C SER A 294 6.60 -10.30 -37.98
N LEU A 295 5.83 -11.36 -38.02
CA LEU A 295 6.35 -12.72 -38.28
C LEU A 295 6.78 -12.91 -39.77
N ALA A 296 6.59 -11.92 -40.61
CA ALA A 296 6.90 -12.01 -42.05
C ALA A 296 8.44 -11.99 -42.34
N ASP A 297 9.27 -11.59 -41.37
CA ASP A 297 10.70 -11.42 -41.56
C ASP A 297 11.57 -12.38 -40.73
N VAL A 298 10.97 -13.38 -40.07
CA VAL A 298 11.72 -14.35 -39.27
C VAL A 298 11.58 -15.73 -39.92
N ASP A 299 12.64 -16.16 -40.61
CA ASP A 299 12.83 -17.58 -40.90
C ASP A 299 12.97 -18.34 -39.57
N PHE A 300 11.87 -18.97 -39.15
CA PHE A 300 11.82 -19.77 -37.92
C PHE A 300 12.56 -21.07 -38.15
N ASP A 301 13.81 -21.12 -37.76
CA ASP A 301 14.48 -22.39 -37.51
C ASP A 301 13.89 -22.97 -36.20
N ILE A 302 13.09 -24.00 -36.31
CA ILE A 302 12.33 -24.68 -35.23
C ILE A 302 13.21 -25.11 -34.04
N THR A 303 14.53 -25.12 -34.23
CA THR A 303 15.53 -25.48 -33.22
C THR A 303 15.68 -24.44 -32.09
N ILE A 304 15.16 -23.20 -32.22
CA ILE A 304 15.34 -22.11 -31.25
C ILE A 304 14.21 -22.04 -30.20
N LEU A 305 13.10 -22.77 -30.42
CA LEU A 305 11.94 -22.75 -29.49
C LEU A 305 12.16 -23.45 -28.14
N THR A 306 13.30 -24.10 -27.93
CA THR A 306 13.63 -24.78 -26.67
C THR A 306 14.48 -23.98 -25.71
N CYS A 307 14.97 -22.79 -26.11
CA CYS A 307 15.82 -21.98 -25.25
C CYS A 307 15.23 -20.56 -25.14
N GLY A 308 14.47 -20.30 -24.08
CA GLY A 308 13.70 -19.10 -23.82
C GLY A 308 14.53 -17.80 -23.64
N ARG A 309 15.27 -17.38 -24.68
CA ARG A 309 15.88 -16.04 -24.74
C ARG A 309 15.67 -15.43 -26.11
N PHE A 310 14.75 -14.45 -26.18
CA PHE A 310 14.72 -13.52 -27.32
C PHE A 310 15.85 -12.51 -27.16
N ILE A 311 16.81 -12.50 -28.07
CA ILE A 311 17.79 -11.43 -28.20
C ILE A 311 17.27 -10.49 -29.29
N LEU A 312 16.72 -9.33 -28.87
CA LEU A 312 16.38 -8.27 -29.81
C LEU A 312 17.65 -7.62 -30.33
N SER A 313 17.82 -7.57 -31.66
CA SER A 313 18.92 -6.84 -32.31
C SER A 313 18.86 -5.36 -32.00
N PRO A 314 20.01 -4.69 -31.71
CA PRO A 314 20.05 -3.26 -31.36
C PRO A 314 19.67 -2.29 -32.48
N SER A 315 19.41 -2.77 -33.69
CA SER A 315 19.13 -1.94 -34.89
C SER A 315 17.68 -1.43 -35.00
N ILE A 316 16.77 -1.79 -34.08
CA ILE A 316 15.34 -1.44 -34.17
C ILE A 316 14.98 -0.21 -33.32
N PHE A 317 15.90 0.35 -32.54
CA PHE A 317 15.61 1.55 -31.76
C PHE A 317 16.19 2.82 -32.41
N PRO A 318 15.36 3.85 -32.67
CA PRO A 318 15.92 5.16 -33.06
C PRO A 318 16.71 5.75 -31.89
N GLN A 319 17.90 6.24 -32.16
CA GLN A 319 18.88 6.74 -31.19
C GLN A 319 18.52 8.06 -30.45
N THR A 320 17.27 8.38 -30.29
CA THR A 320 16.86 9.63 -29.64
C THR A 320 15.89 9.37 -28.50
N SER A 321 16.38 8.86 -27.39
CA SER A 321 15.94 9.12 -26.00
C SER A 321 16.45 8.08 -25.00
N LEU A 322 17.79 8.02 -24.87
CA LEU A 322 18.39 7.35 -23.69
C LEU A 322 18.45 8.35 -22.54
N ALA A 323 17.33 8.57 -21.87
CA ALA A 323 17.31 9.11 -20.53
C ALA A 323 17.63 7.96 -19.55
N ARG A 324 18.75 8.09 -18.90
CA ARG A 324 19.43 7.25 -17.92
C ARG A 324 18.48 6.42 -17.04
N LEU A 325 18.40 5.13 -17.30
CA LEU A 325 17.99 4.14 -16.31
C LEU A 325 19.26 3.72 -15.55
N HIS A 326 19.32 4.04 -14.27
CA HIS A 326 20.38 3.56 -13.39
C HIS A 326 20.28 2.04 -13.22
N PRO A 327 21.38 1.30 -13.36
CA PRO A 327 21.37 -0.14 -13.12
C PRO A 327 21.29 -0.42 -11.61
N TRP A 328 20.40 -1.28 -11.23
CA TRP A 328 20.33 -1.87 -9.88
C TRP A 328 21.59 -2.70 -9.66
N LYS A 329 22.48 -2.23 -8.81
CA LYS A 329 23.62 -3.01 -8.33
C LYS A 329 23.11 -4.04 -7.32
N THR A 330 23.12 -5.30 -7.71
CA THR A 330 23.12 -6.43 -6.78
C THR A 330 24.43 -6.39 -5.99
N ARG A 331 24.35 -6.24 -4.67
CA ARG A 331 25.45 -6.53 -3.77
C ARG A 331 25.26 -7.96 -3.25
N SER A 332 26.30 -8.77 -3.47
CA SER A 332 26.56 -10.06 -2.86
C SER A 332 26.62 -9.97 -1.32
#